data_45a3e76a12064aed1c2875f73defa566
#
_entry.id   45a3e76a12064aed1c2875f73defa566
#
_cell.length_a   1.000
_cell.length_b   1.000
_cell.length_c   1.000
_cell.angle_alpha   90.00
_cell.angle_beta   90.00
_cell.angle_gamma   90.00
#
_symmetry.space_group_name_H-M   'P 1'
#
loop_
_entity.id
_entity.type
_entity.pdbx_description
1 polymer ?
#
loop_
_entity_poly.entity_id
_entity_poly.type
_entity_poly.pdbx_seq_one_letter_code
_entity_poly.pdbx_strand_id
1 'polypeptide(L)'
;MRTPESPKTLYDKIFDEHVVRMEEDGTATLYIDRHLVHEVTSAQAFEGLRMNNRPLWRKSSIVATADHNTPTTGWEAGMEGITDPISKLQVTTLDENIRQNGCAAFFPFLSRGQGVIHVMGPEEGATLPGMTVVCGDSHTSTHGACAAIAFGIGTSEVEHVMATQTLLTKKMKNMRVH
;
A
#
# COMPACT_ATOMS: atom_id res chain seq x y z
N MET A 1 27.85 0.96 -31.63
CA MET A 1 27.47 -0.36 -31.10
C MET A 1 27.15 -0.16 -29.62
N ARG A 2 25.92 -0.48 -29.18
CA ARG A 2 25.61 -0.48 -27.73
C ARG A 2 26.35 -1.68 -27.13
N THR A 3 27.17 -1.46 -26.10
CA THR A 3 27.69 -2.55 -25.24
C THR A 3 26.50 -3.36 -24.73
N PRO A 4 26.52 -4.69 -24.82
CA PRO A 4 25.43 -5.48 -24.24
C PRO A 4 25.32 -5.18 -22.76
N GLU A 5 24.15 -4.71 -22.34
CA GLU A 5 23.87 -4.52 -20.91
C GLU A 5 24.01 -5.86 -20.20
N SER A 6 24.61 -5.85 -19.01
CA SER A 6 24.68 -7.05 -18.17
C SER A 6 23.27 -7.58 -17.87
N PRO A 7 23.06 -8.91 -17.82
CA PRO A 7 21.77 -9.48 -17.50
C PRO A 7 21.26 -8.95 -16.15
N LYS A 8 20.00 -8.51 -16.11
CA LYS A 8 19.32 -8.01 -14.92
C LYS A 8 18.22 -8.97 -14.47
N THR A 9 18.02 -9.10 -13.16
CA THR A 9 16.87 -9.81 -12.60
C THR A 9 15.59 -9.02 -12.85
N LEU A 10 14.41 -9.63 -12.66
CA LEU A 10 13.15 -8.93 -12.72
C LEU A 10 13.10 -7.80 -11.69
N TYR A 11 13.60 -8.06 -10.46
CA TYR A 11 13.71 -7.05 -9.41
C TYR A 11 14.54 -5.85 -9.87
N ASP A 12 15.73 -6.08 -10.45
CA ASP A 12 16.59 -4.99 -10.93
C ASP A 12 15.88 -4.14 -11.99
N LYS A 13 15.16 -4.79 -12.92
CA LYS A 13 14.45 -4.08 -13.98
C LYS A 13 13.37 -3.18 -13.44
N ILE A 14 12.49 -3.74 -12.58
CA ILE A 14 11.39 -2.96 -12.00
C ILE A 14 11.95 -1.85 -11.11
N PHE A 15 12.93 -2.15 -10.24
CA PHE A 15 13.53 -1.16 -9.36
C PHE A 15 14.12 0.01 -10.14
N ASP A 16 14.97 -0.29 -11.11
CA ASP A 16 15.69 0.74 -11.89
C ASP A 16 14.73 1.64 -12.69
N GLU A 17 13.58 1.11 -13.16
CA GLU A 17 12.55 1.87 -13.86
C GLU A 17 11.75 2.81 -12.96
N HIS A 18 11.73 2.54 -11.64
CA HIS A 18 10.98 3.34 -10.66
C HIS A 18 11.85 4.30 -9.84
N VAL A 19 13.18 4.26 -10.02
CA VAL A 19 14.08 5.20 -9.34
C VAL A 19 13.88 6.61 -9.92
N VAL A 20 13.39 7.52 -9.09
CA VAL A 20 13.29 8.95 -9.42
C VAL A 20 14.63 9.65 -9.19
N ARG A 21 15.31 9.29 -8.10
CA ARG A 21 16.61 9.85 -7.72
C ARG A 21 17.41 8.82 -6.91
N MET A 22 18.73 8.83 -7.14
CA MET A 22 19.68 8.04 -6.35
C MET A 22 20.63 9.01 -5.65
N GLU A 23 20.77 8.86 -4.33
CA GLU A 23 21.71 9.63 -3.54
C GLU A 23 23.10 8.97 -3.53
N GLU A 24 24.13 9.72 -3.13
CA GLU A 24 25.53 9.24 -3.09
C GLU A 24 25.71 8.06 -2.11
N ASP A 25 24.90 8.00 -1.05
CA ASP A 25 24.93 6.91 -0.05
C ASP A 25 24.18 5.64 -0.50
N GLY A 26 23.65 5.64 -1.72
CA GLY A 26 22.85 4.55 -2.30
C GLY A 26 21.38 4.53 -1.88
N THR A 27 20.90 5.58 -1.21
CA THR A 27 19.46 5.74 -0.94
C THR A 27 18.74 6.16 -2.21
N ALA A 28 17.70 5.44 -2.58
CA ALA A 28 16.84 5.74 -3.72
C ALA A 28 15.53 6.39 -3.27
N THR A 29 15.12 7.43 -3.98
CA THR A 29 13.73 7.88 -4.01
C THR A 29 13.01 7.04 -5.05
N LEU A 30 12.18 6.10 -4.61
CA LEU A 30 11.48 5.14 -5.46
C LEU A 30 10.04 5.59 -5.66
N TYR A 31 9.60 5.71 -6.93
CA TYR A 31 8.21 5.97 -7.24
C TYR A 31 7.34 4.77 -6.90
N ILE A 32 6.14 5.03 -6.36
CA ILE A 32 5.18 3.99 -5.96
C ILE A 32 3.94 4.05 -6.85
N ASP A 33 3.64 2.96 -7.54
CA ASP A 33 2.49 2.86 -8.43
C ASP A 33 1.18 2.67 -7.67
N ARG A 34 1.21 1.84 -6.62
CA ARG A 34 0.03 1.45 -5.86
C ARG A 34 0.25 1.56 -4.36
N HIS A 35 -0.68 2.21 -3.69
CA HIS A 35 -0.77 2.25 -2.24
C HIS A 35 -2.02 1.51 -1.77
N LEU A 36 -1.83 0.36 -1.16
CA LEU A 36 -2.90 -0.40 -0.53
C LEU A 36 -3.08 0.11 0.90
N VAL A 37 -4.32 0.45 1.25
CA VAL A 37 -4.62 1.15 2.51
C VAL A 37 -5.70 0.40 3.28
N HIS A 38 -5.43 0.11 4.56
CA HIS A 38 -6.38 -0.48 5.49
C HIS A 38 -6.49 0.33 6.79
N GLU A 39 -7.37 -0.08 7.70
CA GLU A 39 -7.74 0.70 8.88
C GLU A 39 -6.65 0.84 9.94
N VAL A 40 -5.72 -0.13 10.06
CA VAL A 40 -4.78 -0.18 11.20
C VAL A 40 -3.76 0.95 11.17
N THR A 41 -3.17 1.24 10.00
CA THR A 41 -2.06 2.20 9.88
C THR A 41 -2.45 3.52 9.23
N SER A 42 -3.65 3.62 8.64
CA SER A 42 -4.03 4.79 7.86
C SER A 42 -4.54 5.97 8.69
N ALA A 43 -5.15 5.72 9.85
CA ALA A 43 -5.75 6.80 10.66
C ALA A 43 -4.74 7.89 11.02
N GLN A 44 -3.58 7.51 11.57
CA GLN A 44 -2.51 8.43 11.94
C GLN A 44 -1.87 9.10 10.72
N ALA A 45 -1.74 8.38 9.60
CA ALA A 45 -1.20 8.95 8.36
C ALA A 45 -2.10 10.06 7.81
N PHE A 46 -3.42 9.85 7.75
CA PHE A 46 -4.36 10.90 7.36
C PHE A 46 -4.38 12.06 8.34
N GLU A 47 -4.24 11.79 9.66
CA GLU A 47 -4.12 12.85 10.67
C GLU A 47 -2.86 13.68 10.46
N GLY A 48 -1.71 13.05 10.21
CA GLY A 48 -0.46 13.73 9.91
C GLY A 48 -0.58 14.64 8.68
N LEU A 49 -1.22 14.18 7.61
CA LEU A 49 -1.51 15.00 6.43
C LEU A 49 -2.34 16.23 6.79
N ARG A 50 -3.42 16.08 7.59
CA ARG A 50 -4.26 17.20 8.04
C ARG A 50 -3.49 18.20 8.87
N MET A 51 -2.73 17.73 9.87
CA MET A 51 -1.93 18.60 10.76
C MET A 51 -0.89 19.40 9.98
N ASN A 52 -0.31 18.83 8.94
CA ASN A 52 0.70 19.46 8.11
C ASN A 52 0.12 20.19 6.89
N ASN A 53 -1.21 20.25 6.77
CA ASN A 53 -1.92 20.83 5.63
C ASN A 53 -1.44 20.33 4.27
N ARG A 54 -1.22 19.00 4.18
CA ARG A 54 -0.73 18.32 2.97
C ARG A 54 -1.85 17.53 2.30
N PRO A 55 -2.14 17.78 1.02
CA PRO A 55 -3.10 16.96 0.27
C PRO A 55 -2.49 15.61 -0.11
N LEU A 56 -3.34 14.65 -0.45
CA LEU A 56 -2.91 13.44 -1.15
C LEU A 56 -2.34 13.80 -2.52
N TRP A 57 -1.13 13.31 -2.81
CA TRP A 57 -0.48 13.56 -4.10
C TRP A 57 -1.22 12.92 -5.28
N ARG A 58 -1.54 11.62 -5.15
CA ARG A 58 -2.19 10.87 -6.24
C ARG A 58 -3.27 9.92 -5.70
N LYS A 59 -4.50 10.41 -5.62
CA LYS A 59 -5.66 9.62 -5.16
C LYS A 59 -5.87 8.34 -5.97
N SER A 60 -5.57 8.35 -7.27
CA SER A 60 -5.74 7.21 -8.17
C SER A 60 -4.75 6.06 -7.94
N SER A 61 -3.74 6.25 -7.07
CA SER A 61 -2.86 5.16 -6.64
C SER A 61 -3.40 4.38 -5.45
N ILE A 62 -4.35 4.95 -4.70
CA ILE A 62 -4.88 4.37 -3.46
C ILE A 62 -6.01 3.39 -3.77
N VAL A 63 -5.88 2.18 -3.25
CA VAL A 63 -6.97 1.20 -3.14
C VAL A 63 -7.11 0.83 -1.68
N ALA A 64 -8.32 0.97 -1.13
CA ALA A 64 -8.56 0.81 0.29
C ALA A 64 -9.62 -0.26 0.58
N THR A 65 -9.44 -0.96 1.70
CA THR A 65 -10.40 -1.93 2.23
C THR A 65 -10.30 -2.01 3.75
N ALA A 66 -11.40 -2.37 4.43
CA ALA A 66 -11.35 -2.83 5.80
C ALA A 66 -10.87 -4.28 5.82
N ASP A 67 -9.88 -4.60 6.63
CA ASP A 67 -9.19 -5.88 6.60
C ASP A 67 -9.02 -6.51 7.99
N HIS A 68 -8.21 -5.90 8.86
CA HIS A 68 -7.74 -6.49 10.11
C HIS A 68 -8.79 -6.50 11.23
N ASN A 69 -9.62 -5.47 11.32
CA ASN A 69 -10.57 -5.26 12.41
C ASN A 69 -12.01 -5.64 12.04
N THR A 70 -12.15 -6.49 11.04
CA THR A 70 -13.45 -7.02 10.61
C THR A 70 -13.73 -8.36 11.29
N PRO A 71 -14.94 -8.59 11.83
CA PRO A 71 -15.25 -9.83 12.52
C PRO A 71 -15.43 -10.99 11.53
N THR A 72 -15.04 -12.20 11.96
CA THR A 72 -15.26 -13.45 11.20
C THR A 72 -16.56 -14.13 11.57
N THR A 73 -17.21 -13.68 12.64
CA THR A 73 -18.53 -14.18 13.12
C THR A 73 -19.39 -12.97 13.52
N GLY A 74 -20.70 -13.07 13.35
CA GLY A 74 -21.62 -11.98 13.71
C GLY A 74 -21.58 -10.79 12.75
N TRP A 75 -20.89 -10.92 11.62
CA TRP A 75 -20.75 -9.88 10.59
C TRP A 75 -22.08 -9.50 9.95
N GLU A 76 -23.09 -10.37 10.05
CA GLU A 76 -24.48 -10.11 9.58
C GLU A 76 -25.12 -8.92 10.31
N ALA A 77 -24.65 -8.59 11.51
CA ALA A 77 -25.08 -7.42 12.25
C ALA A 77 -24.42 -6.11 11.76
N GLY A 78 -23.62 -6.17 10.69
CA GLY A 78 -22.93 -5.00 10.15
C GLY A 78 -21.90 -4.44 11.13
N MET A 79 -21.82 -3.11 11.23
CA MET A 79 -20.89 -2.42 12.15
C MET A 79 -21.16 -2.77 13.63
N GLU A 80 -22.36 -3.21 13.98
CA GLU A 80 -22.66 -3.66 15.35
C GLU A 80 -22.05 -5.03 15.68
N GLY A 81 -21.70 -5.83 14.65
CA GLY A 81 -20.95 -7.07 14.82
C GLY A 81 -19.49 -6.84 15.22
N ILE A 82 -18.95 -5.65 15.05
CA ILE A 82 -17.62 -5.29 15.55
C ILE A 82 -17.77 -4.89 17.02
N THR A 83 -17.53 -5.84 17.92
CA THR A 83 -17.78 -5.67 19.37
C THR A 83 -16.66 -4.92 20.08
N ASP A 84 -15.41 -4.97 19.57
CA ASP A 84 -14.32 -4.19 20.12
C ASP A 84 -14.44 -2.71 19.70
N PRO A 85 -14.51 -1.76 20.65
CA PRO A 85 -14.70 -0.35 20.34
C PRO A 85 -13.55 0.26 19.52
N ILE A 86 -12.31 -0.21 19.73
CA ILE A 86 -11.13 0.30 19.04
C ILE A 86 -11.16 -0.17 17.58
N SER A 87 -11.43 -1.44 17.35
CA SER A 87 -11.61 -2.01 16.02
C SER A 87 -12.72 -1.29 15.24
N LYS A 88 -13.86 -1.08 15.88
CA LYS A 88 -14.99 -0.34 15.30
C LYS A 88 -14.61 1.09 14.93
N LEU A 89 -13.88 1.78 15.81
CA LEU A 89 -13.40 3.14 15.55
C LEU A 89 -12.44 3.17 14.37
N GLN A 90 -11.50 2.23 14.29
CA GLN A 90 -10.53 2.18 13.17
C GLN A 90 -11.22 1.96 11.82
N VAL A 91 -12.18 1.03 11.74
CA VAL A 91 -12.95 0.77 10.51
C VAL A 91 -13.77 2.02 10.11
N THR A 92 -14.43 2.65 11.09
CA THR A 92 -15.20 3.89 10.84
C THR A 92 -14.29 5.03 10.36
N THR A 93 -13.13 5.19 11.00
CA THR A 93 -12.16 6.23 10.63
C THR A 93 -11.60 6.02 9.21
N LEU A 94 -11.34 4.77 8.81
CA LEU A 94 -10.96 4.48 7.44
C LEU A 94 -12.05 4.94 6.44
N ASP A 95 -13.30 4.56 6.72
CA ASP A 95 -14.45 4.91 5.87
C ASP A 95 -14.58 6.43 5.70
N GLU A 96 -14.50 7.17 6.80
CA GLU A 96 -14.54 8.63 6.81
C GLU A 96 -13.37 9.26 6.04
N ASN A 97 -12.15 8.81 6.30
CA ASN A 97 -10.95 9.33 5.65
C ASN A 97 -10.98 9.11 4.14
N ILE A 98 -11.37 7.92 3.70
CA ILE A 98 -11.43 7.61 2.27
C ILE A 98 -12.55 8.38 1.57
N ARG A 99 -13.72 8.54 2.20
CA ARG A 99 -14.82 9.35 1.65
C ARG A 99 -14.45 10.83 1.54
N GLN A 100 -13.73 11.38 2.51
CA GLN A 100 -13.31 12.78 2.50
C GLN A 100 -12.21 13.06 1.49
N ASN A 101 -11.24 12.17 1.37
CA ASN A 101 -10.03 12.40 0.56
C ASN A 101 -10.13 11.81 -0.86
N GLY A 102 -10.90 10.74 -1.03
CA GLY A 102 -11.01 9.99 -2.28
C GLY A 102 -9.88 8.97 -2.49
N CYS A 103 -10.12 8.02 -3.38
CA CYS A 103 -9.18 6.98 -3.80
C CYS A 103 -9.56 6.45 -5.19
N ALA A 104 -8.78 5.50 -5.74
CA ALA A 104 -9.11 4.81 -6.99
C ALA A 104 -10.29 3.85 -6.80
N ALA A 105 -10.22 3.04 -5.72
CA ALA A 105 -11.27 2.11 -5.35
C ALA A 105 -11.31 1.95 -3.83
N PHE A 106 -12.52 1.84 -3.28
CA PHE A 106 -12.75 1.58 -1.87
C PHE A 106 -13.74 0.42 -1.70
N PHE A 107 -13.34 -0.55 -0.91
CA PHE A 107 -14.12 -1.72 -0.54
C PHE A 107 -14.43 -1.67 0.96
N PRO A 108 -15.46 -0.93 1.38
CA PRO A 108 -15.82 -0.83 2.79
C PRO A 108 -16.26 -2.17 3.36
N PHE A 109 -16.27 -2.27 4.68
CA PHE A 109 -16.74 -3.47 5.39
C PHE A 109 -18.09 -3.95 4.86
N LEU A 110 -18.22 -5.24 4.59
CA LEU A 110 -19.38 -5.94 4.00
C LEU A 110 -19.69 -5.59 2.53
N SER A 111 -18.89 -4.81 1.86
CA SER A 111 -19.05 -4.63 0.42
C SER A 111 -18.56 -5.86 -0.36
N ARG A 112 -19.06 -6.02 -1.58
CA ARG A 112 -18.50 -7.00 -2.51
C ARG A 112 -17.04 -6.64 -2.82
N GLY A 113 -16.15 -7.60 -2.71
CA GLY A 113 -14.71 -7.44 -2.93
C GLY A 113 -13.92 -7.00 -1.68
N GLN A 114 -14.62 -6.68 -0.55
CA GLN A 114 -13.92 -6.48 0.72
C GLN A 114 -13.30 -7.80 1.19
N GLY A 115 -12.08 -7.73 1.69
CA GLY A 115 -11.36 -8.91 2.20
C GLY A 115 -9.95 -8.56 2.64
N VAL A 116 -9.16 -9.61 2.90
CA VAL A 116 -7.73 -9.47 3.21
C VAL A 116 -7.03 -8.71 2.08
N ILE A 117 -6.40 -7.60 2.41
CA ILE A 117 -5.89 -6.64 1.41
C ILE A 117 -4.91 -7.25 0.42
N HIS A 118 -4.11 -8.24 0.87
CA HIS A 118 -3.13 -8.94 0.02
C HIS A 118 -3.76 -10.03 -0.85
N VAL A 119 -5.02 -10.37 -0.64
CA VAL A 119 -5.82 -11.27 -1.48
C VAL A 119 -6.66 -10.45 -2.46
N MET A 120 -7.45 -9.51 -1.93
CA MET A 120 -8.31 -8.69 -2.77
C MET A 120 -7.52 -7.79 -3.74
N GLY A 121 -6.32 -7.33 -3.35
CA GLY A 121 -5.50 -6.51 -4.22
C GLY A 121 -5.20 -7.14 -5.58
N PRO A 122 -4.68 -8.37 -5.65
CA PRO A 122 -4.55 -9.11 -6.90
C PRO A 122 -5.88 -9.46 -7.57
N GLU A 123 -6.88 -9.91 -6.81
CA GLU A 123 -8.18 -10.34 -7.35
C GLU A 123 -8.95 -9.20 -8.03
N GLU A 124 -8.89 -8.00 -7.46
CA GLU A 124 -9.54 -6.80 -8.02
C GLU A 124 -8.63 -6.03 -9.00
N GLY A 125 -7.47 -6.61 -9.37
CA GLY A 125 -6.55 -6.00 -10.33
C GLY A 125 -5.82 -4.76 -9.79
N ALA A 126 -5.78 -4.57 -8.48
CA ALA A 126 -5.02 -3.47 -7.86
C ALA A 126 -3.51 -3.71 -7.91
N THR A 127 -3.08 -4.98 -7.97
CA THR A 127 -1.68 -5.38 -8.09
C THR A 127 -1.44 -6.02 -9.46
N LEU A 128 -0.53 -5.45 -10.24
CA LEU A 128 -0.18 -5.94 -11.57
C LEU A 128 1.33 -6.17 -11.69
N PRO A 129 1.78 -7.04 -12.63
CA PRO A 129 3.20 -7.23 -12.89
C PRO A 129 3.92 -5.92 -13.26
N GLY A 130 5.12 -5.76 -12.73
CA GLY A 130 5.96 -4.59 -12.99
C GLY A 130 5.68 -3.39 -12.09
N MET A 131 4.67 -3.43 -11.23
CA MET A 131 4.36 -2.35 -10.29
C MET A 131 5.27 -2.33 -9.07
N THR A 132 5.38 -1.14 -8.47
CA THR A 132 5.81 -0.93 -7.08
C THR A 132 4.57 -0.75 -6.21
N VAL A 133 4.48 -1.52 -5.13
CA VAL A 133 3.31 -1.57 -4.24
C VAL A 133 3.74 -1.33 -2.80
N VAL A 134 3.01 -0.53 -2.06
CA VAL A 134 3.20 -0.37 -0.61
C VAL A 134 1.90 -0.59 0.15
N CYS A 135 2.04 -1.04 1.39
CA CYS A 135 0.96 -1.15 2.36
C CYS A 135 1.54 -1.01 3.77
N GLY A 136 0.77 -0.47 4.68
CA GLY A 136 1.13 -0.41 6.11
C GLY A 136 1.00 -1.76 6.83
N ASP A 137 1.43 -2.85 6.19
CA ASP A 137 1.33 -4.23 6.65
C ASP A 137 2.60 -5.03 6.34
N SER A 138 3.01 -5.90 7.28
CA SER A 138 4.24 -6.68 7.17
C SER A 138 4.20 -7.78 6.09
N HIS A 139 3.01 -8.20 5.63
CA HIS A 139 2.83 -9.25 4.62
C HIS A 139 2.79 -8.70 3.18
N THR A 140 3.06 -7.44 2.97
CA THR A 140 2.99 -6.77 1.66
C THR A 140 3.91 -7.41 0.61
N SER A 141 5.05 -7.98 1.02
CA SER A 141 5.96 -8.68 0.10
C SER A 141 5.31 -9.85 -0.65
N THR A 142 4.15 -10.35 -0.21
CA THR A 142 3.32 -11.37 -0.89
C THR A 142 3.01 -10.99 -2.34
N HIS A 143 2.84 -9.70 -2.64
CA HIS A 143 2.59 -9.22 -4.00
C HIS A 143 3.74 -9.49 -4.99
N GLY A 144 4.92 -9.87 -4.49
CA GLY A 144 6.03 -10.38 -5.30
C GLY A 144 5.65 -11.62 -6.11
N ALA A 145 4.68 -12.42 -5.66
CA ALA A 145 4.12 -13.55 -6.42
C ALA A 145 3.42 -13.09 -7.72
N CYS A 146 2.95 -11.84 -7.75
CA CYS A 146 2.36 -11.20 -8.92
C CYS A 146 3.37 -10.42 -9.77
N ALA A 147 4.68 -10.69 -9.59
CA ALA A 147 5.77 -9.97 -10.25
C ALA A 147 5.77 -8.44 -10.01
N ALA A 148 5.35 -8.01 -8.83
CA ALA A 148 5.46 -6.64 -8.32
C ALA A 148 6.62 -6.54 -7.33
N ILE A 149 7.21 -5.34 -7.17
CA ILE A 149 8.05 -5.04 -6.01
C ILE A 149 7.14 -4.46 -4.93
N ALA A 150 7.10 -5.10 -3.77
CA ALA A 150 6.16 -4.72 -2.74
C ALA A 150 6.83 -4.59 -1.36
N PHE A 151 6.51 -3.49 -0.65
CA PHE A 151 7.10 -3.14 0.63
C PHE A 151 6.03 -2.98 1.70
N GLY A 152 6.22 -3.67 2.83
CA GLY A 152 5.56 -3.33 4.09
C GLY A 152 6.22 -2.10 4.69
N ILE A 153 5.45 -1.06 4.99
CA ILE A 153 5.95 0.23 5.45
C ILE A 153 5.30 0.65 6.77
N GLY A 154 6.02 1.46 7.56
CA GLY A 154 5.50 2.01 8.80
C GLY A 154 4.53 3.17 8.58
N THR A 155 3.79 3.54 9.63
CA THR A 155 2.76 4.61 9.58
C THR A 155 3.30 5.94 9.05
N SER A 156 4.51 6.34 9.46
CA SER A 156 5.14 7.58 8.96
C SER A 156 5.48 7.51 7.48
N GLU A 157 5.85 6.32 6.99
CA GLU A 157 6.10 6.10 5.56
C GLU A 157 4.78 6.06 4.77
N VAL A 158 3.68 5.55 5.37
CA VAL A 158 2.33 5.63 4.79
C VAL A 158 1.97 7.10 4.53
N GLU A 159 2.14 7.99 5.54
CA GLU A 159 1.94 9.44 5.38
C GLU A 159 2.84 10.00 4.26
N HIS A 160 4.13 9.65 4.28
CA HIS A 160 5.09 10.13 3.29
C HIS A 160 4.68 9.73 1.85
N VAL A 161 4.33 8.46 1.63
CA VAL A 161 3.89 7.99 0.31
C VAL A 161 2.59 8.65 -0.12
N MET A 162 1.64 8.85 0.80
CA MET A 162 0.41 9.59 0.52
C MET A 162 0.68 11.04 0.06
N ALA A 163 1.68 11.69 0.66
CA ALA A 163 2.04 13.08 0.36
C ALA A 163 2.91 13.25 -0.89
N THR A 164 3.72 12.25 -1.26
CA THR A 164 4.80 12.40 -2.26
C THR A 164 4.76 11.37 -3.39
N GLN A 165 4.02 10.28 -3.25
CA GLN A 165 4.01 9.11 -4.13
C GLN A 165 5.37 8.40 -4.21
N THR A 166 6.25 8.61 -3.23
CA THR A 166 7.60 8.04 -3.23
C THR A 166 7.93 7.35 -1.90
N LEU A 167 8.85 6.40 -1.96
CA LEU A 167 9.46 5.73 -0.80
C LEU A 167 10.96 5.93 -0.83
N LEU A 168 11.56 6.26 0.33
CA LEU A 168 13.00 6.30 0.50
C LEU A 168 13.48 4.90 0.92
N THR A 169 14.29 4.27 0.08
CA THR A 169 14.78 2.91 0.33
C THR A 169 16.14 2.67 -0.30
N LYS A 170 16.84 1.62 0.13
CA LYS A 170 18.07 1.16 -0.54
C LYS A 170 17.76 -0.05 -1.40
N LYS A 171 18.42 -0.13 -2.56
CA LYS A 171 18.31 -1.30 -3.43
C LYS A 171 18.76 -2.56 -2.69
N MET A 172 17.88 -3.54 -2.60
CA MET A 172 18.17 -4.82 -1.95
C MET A 172 19.04 -5.71 -2.83
N LYS A 173 19.82 -6.59 -2.19
CA LYS A 173 20.59 -7.61 -2.90
C LYS A 173 19.68 -8.74 -3.36
N ASN A 174 19.92 -9.24 -4.55
CA ASN A 174 19.24 -10.44 -5.05
C ASN A 174 19.65 -11.68 -4.25
N MET A 175 18.67 -12.50 -3.88
CA MET A 175 18.89 -13.79 -3.22
C MET A 175 18.16 -14.88 -4.00
N ARG A 176 18.87 -15.96 -4.30
CA ARG A 176 18.27 -17.16 -4.89
C ARG A 176 17.90 -18.14 -3.81
N VAL A 177 16.63 -18.53 -3.76
CA VAL A 177 16.15 -19.66 -2.95
C VAL A 177 16.00 -20.86 -3.89
N HIS A 178 16.65 -21.98 -3.53
CA HIS A 178 16.62 -23.21 -4.33
C HIS A 178 15.91 -24.31 -3.55
#